data_aa74f20af8b443b319f56a1e84d7266f
#
_entry.id   aa74f20af8b443b319f56a1e84d7266f
#
_cell.length_a   1.000
_cell.length_b   1.000
_cell.length_c   1.000
_cell.angle_alpha   90.00
_cell.angle_beta   90.00
_cell.angle_gamma   90.00
#
_symmetry.space_group_name_H-M   'P 1'
#
loop_
_entity.id
_entity.type
_entity.pdbx_description
1 polymer ?
#
loop_
_entity_poly.entity_id
_entity_poly.type
_entity_poly.pdbx_seq_one_letter_code
_entity_poly.pdbx_strand_id
1 'polypeptide(L)'
;TAEGVKKITGYTTDIITDVTLDWLKNGRDEDKPFFVMSQHKAPHRNWQPGPKYLTKYDGIEITEPDTLRDDYKTRTSAASTQAMTIRNHLSSNDLKLRTPGNLTPEQKAKWDAAYGPKNDAFRKAKLEGKELVRWKYQRYIKDYLRCVAAVDDGIGQILKYLDEENLADNTIVIYSSDQGFYLGDHGWYDKRWMYEESLRMPLIVRWPGVIKPGGVDRHLVQNLDYAQTFLDVAGIDIPDDMQGRS
;
A
#
# COMPACT_ATOMS: atom_id res chain seq x y z
N THR A 1 4.37 7.98 -21.57
CA THR A 1 5.15 9.15 -21.98
C THR A 1 4.64 9.64 -23.34
N ALA A 2 4.93 10.88 -23.70
CA ALA A 2 4.61 11.41 -25.02
C ALA A 2 5.26 10.57 -26.16
N GLU A 3 6.29 9.81 -25.85
CA GLU A 3 7.01 8.91 -26.76
C GLU A 3 6.39 7.49 -26.85
N GLY A 4 5.28 7.23 -26.17
CA GLY A 4 4.58 5.95 -26.19
C GLY A 4 4.84 5.06 -24.96
N VAL A 5 4.52 3.77 -25.09
CA VAL A 5 4.65 2.77 -24.01
C VAL A 5 6.09 2.30 -23.90
N LYS A 6 6.72 2.48 -22.73
CA LYS A 6 8.05 1.96 -22.41
C LYS A 6 7.93 0.77 -21.46
N LYS A 7 8.53 -0.36 -21.83
CA LYS A 7 8.63 -1.54 -20.99
C LYS A 7 9.88 -1.47 -20.12
N ILE A 8 9.72 -1.54 -18.80
CA ILE A 8 10.83 -1.49 -17.83
C ILE A 8 10.82 -2.79 -17.04
N THR A 9 11.98 -3.44 -16.90
CA THR A 9 12.15 -4.63 -16.07
C THR A 9 12.58 -4.21 -14.66
N GLY A 10 11.89 -4.70 -13.64
CA GLY A 10 12.20 -4.38 -12.25
C GLY A 10 11.00 -4.60 -11.33
N TYR A 11 11.14 -4.16 -10.09
CA TYR A 11 10.05 -4.16 -9.12
C TYR A 11 9.24 -2.86 -9.28
N THR A 12 7.94 -2.98 -9.49
CA THR A 12 7.07 -1.82 -9.84
C THR A 12 7.14 -0.69 -8.84
N THR A 13 7.25 -0.98 -7.55
CA THR A 13 7.35 0.05 -6.50
C THR A 13 8.63 0.86 -6.63
N ASP A 14 9.77 0.18 -6.85
CA ASP A 14 11.06 0.85 -7.07
C ASP A 14 11.02 1.69 -8.35
N ILE A 15 10.48 1.11 -9.45
CA ILE A 15 10.34 1.82 -10.74
C ILE A 15 9.53 3.11 -10.61
N ILE A 16 8.42 3.09 -9.86
CA ILE A 16 7.59 4.30 -9.65
C ILE A 16 8.38 5.36 -8.87
N THR A 17 9.11 4.95 -7.84
CA THR A 17 10.00 5.84 -7.09
C THR A 17 11.08 6.45 -7.99
N ASP A 18 11.76 5.61 -8.78
CA ASP A 18 12.82 6.04 -9.70
C ASP A 18 12.30 7.03 -10.75
N VAL A 19 11.13 6.76 -11.34
CA VAL A 19 10.50 7.66 -12.32
C VAL A 19 10.09 8.98 -11.67
N THR A 20 9.60 8.94 -10.42
CA THR A 20 9.27 10.16 -9.66
C THR A 20 10.52 11.00 -9.41
N LEU A 21 11.60 10.37 -8.96
CA LEU A 21 12.87 11.04 -8.71
C LEU A 21 13.52 11.57 -10.00
N ASP A 22 13.45 10.80 -11.08
CA ASP A 22 13.96 11.23 -12.39
C ASP A 22 13.20 12.47 -12.89
N TRP A 23 11.87 12.48 -12.75
CA TRP A 23 11.08 13.66 -13.12
C TRP A 23 11.41 14.88 -12.24
N LEU A 24 11.56 14.69 -10.95
CA LEU A 24 11.94 15.78 -10.04
C LEU A 24 13.32 16.36 -10.37
N LYS A 25 14.27 15.52 -10.82
CA LYS A 25 15.64 15.92 -11.16
C LYS A 25 15.78 16.54 -12.55
N ASN A 26 15.08 15.98 -13.54
CA ASN A 26 15.34 16.22 -14.94
C ASN A 26 14.12 16.68 -15.74
N GLY A 27 12.91 16.54 -15.18
CA GLY A 27 11.66 16.74 -15.91
C GLY A 27 10.85 17.96 -15.51
N ARG A 28 11.10 18.54 -14.32
CA ARG A 28 10.41 19.76 -13.89
C ARG A 28 11.10 21.01 -14.45
N ASP A 29 10.35 22.07 -14.59
CA ASP A 29 10.86 23.43 -14.81
C ASP A 29 11.23 24.01 -13.42
N GLU A 30 12.49 24.33 -13.21
CA GLU A 30 13.00 24.77 -11.91
C GLU A 30 12.49 26.15 -11.52
N ASP A 31 12.12 26.97 -12.50
CA ASP A 31 11.59 28.32 -12.30
C ASP A 31 10.07 28.33 -11.99
N LYS A 32 9.41 27.15 -11.95
CA LYS A 32 7.97 27.04 -11.73
C LYS A 32 7.63 26.15 -10.53
N PRO A 33 6.50 26.43 -9.86
CA PRO A 33 5.93 25.48 -8.92
C PRO A 33 5.65 24.14 -9.58
N PHE A 34 5.76 23.06 -8.82
CA PHE A 34 5.44 21.73 -9.32
C PHE A 34 4.33 21.06 -8.52
N PHE A 35 3.58 20.18 -9.18
CA PHE A 35 2.66 19.24 -8.59
C PHE A 35 2.99 17.84 -9.10
N VAL A 36 3.21 16.89 -8.20
CA VAL A 36 3.52 15.50 -8.55
C VAL A 36 2.75 14.52 -7.69
N MET A 37 2.18 13.50 -8.31
CA MET A 37 1.53 12.39 -7.65
C MET A 37 2.34 11.11 -7.88
N SER A 38 3.07 10.66 -6.86
CA SER A 38 3.81 9.39 -6.89
C SER A 38 2.91 8.25 -6.47
N GLN A 39 2.21 7.66 -7.44
CA GLN A 39 1.14 6.68 -7.20
C GLN A 39 1.66 5.24 -7.27
N HIS A 40 2.04 4.68 -6.12
CA HIS A 40 2.41 3.29 -6.00
C HIS A 40 1.19 2.37 -6.09
N LYS A 41 1.29 1.28 -6.88
CA LYS A 41 0.26 0.24 -6.87
C LYS A 41 0.26 -0.58 -5.58
N ALA A 42 1.43 -0.77 -4.97
CA ALA A 42 1.55 -1.44 -3.67
C ALA A 42 0.86 -0.59 -2.57
N PRO A 43 0.21 -1.22 -1.59
CA PRO A 43 0.09 -2.65 -1.32
C PRO A 43 -1.15 -3.34 -1.90
N HIS A 44 -1.59 -3.01 -3.10
CA HIS A 44 -2.74 -3.66 -3.75
C HIS A 44 -2.49 -5.17 -3.97
N ARG A 45 -3.53 -5.98 -3.96
CA ARG A 45 -3.50 -7.42 -4.29
C ARG A 45 -2.76 -7.65 -5.64
N ASN A 46 -1.83 -8.65 -5.79
CA ASN A 46 -1.61 -9.79 -4.87
C ASN A 46 -0.47 -9.60 -3.84
N TRP A 47 -0.16 -8.44 -3.35
CA TRP A 47 0.90 -8.21 -2.34
C TRP A 47 2.19 -8.93 -2.68
N GLN A 48 2.73 -8.68 -3.85
CA GLN A 48 3.95 -9.31 -4.34
C GLN A 48 5.16 -8.50 -3.88
N PRO A 49 5.98 -9.01 -2.94
CA PRO A 49 7.12 -8.26 -2.43
C PRO A 49 8.24 -8.15 -3.46
N GLY A 50 8.98 -7.05 -3.39
CA GLY A 50 10.21 -6.90 -4.15
C GLY A 50 11.35 -7.79 -3.63
N PRO A 51 12.38 -8.02 -4.46
CA PRO A 51 13.49 -8.93 -4.12
C PRO A 51 14.21 -8.62 -2.80
N LYS A 52 14.27 -7.36 -2.40
CA LYS A 52 14.89 -6.87 -1.15
C LYS A 52 14.11 -7.30 0.10
N TYR A 53 12.81 -7.58 -0.03
CA TYR A 53 11.90 -7.75 1.12
C TYR A 53 11.39 -9.18 1.30
N LEU A 54 11.76 -10.15 0.45
CA LEU A 54 11.19 -11.50 0.41
C LEU A 54 11.27 -12.28 1.73
N THR A 55 12.24 -11.95 2.58
CA THR A 55 12.44 -12.59 3.90
C THR A 55 12.19 -11.66 5.08
N LYS A 56 11.90 -10.37 4.83
CA LYS A 56 11.55 -9.43 5.91
C LYS A 56 10.37 -9.99 6.70
N TYR A 57 10.42 -9.92 8.01
CA TYR A 57 9.43 -10.45 8.95
C TYR A 57 9.32 -11.98 9.05
N ASP A 58 10.22 -12.79 8.49
CA ASP A 58 10.15 -14.26 8.59
C ASP A 58 10.22 -14.77 10.04
N GLY A 59 11.06 -14.16 10.87
CA GLY A 59 11.22 -14.50 12.29
C GLY A 59 10.23 -13.83 13.24
N ILE A 60 9.25 -13.06 12.72
CA ILE A 60 8.31 -12.30 13.55
C ILE A 60 6.92 -12.92 13.41
N GLU A 61 6.21 -13.07 14.51
CA GLU A 61 4.78 -13.36 14.50
C GLU A 61 4.00 -12.06 14.61
N ILE A 62 3.08 -11.84 13.67
CA ILE A 62 2.20 -10.67 13.68
C ILE A 62 0.95 -11.01 14.48
N THR A 63 0.59 -10.13 15.42
CA THR A 63 -0.62 -10.31 16.26
C THR A 63 -1.86 -10.47 15.40
N GLU A 64 -2.66 -11.46 15.69
CA GLU A 64 -3.94 -11.68 15.04
C GLU A 64 -4.98 -10.66 15.55
N PRO A 65 -5.80 -10.06 14.68
CA PRO A 65 -6.96 -9.31 15.15
C PRO A 65 -7.92 -10.19 15.94
N ASP A 66 -8.55 -9.66 16.97
CA ASP A 66 -9.52 -10.40 17.79
C ASP A 66 -10.67 -10.96 16.96
N THR A 67 -11.04 -10.25 15.90
CA THR A 67 -12.11 -10.60 14.96
C THR A 67 -11.67 -11.49 13.80
N LEU A 68 -10.43 -11.99 13.76
CA LEU A 68 -9.93 -12.86 12.67
C LEU A 68 -10.83 -14.11 12.45
N ARG A 69 -11.51 -14.56 13.49
CA ARG A 69 -12.40 -15.75 13.48
C ARG A 69 -13.83 -15.38 13.79
N ASP A 70 -14.29 -14.22 13.29
CA ASP A 70 -15.66 -13.75 13.42
C ASP A 70 -16.66 -14.79 12.85
N ASP A 71 -17.75 -15.03 13.55
CA ASP A 71 -18.79 -15.96 13.14
C ASP A 71 -20.00 -15.28 12.49
N TYR A 72 -19.98 -13.95 12.41
CA TYR A 72 -20.98 -13.08 11.78
C TYR A 72 -22.41 -13.19 12.33
N LYS A 73 -22.63 -13.86 13.52
CA LYS A 73 -23.97 -14.12 14.04
C LYS A 73 -24.78 -12.86 14.32
N THR A 74 -24.11 -11.74 14.58
CA THR A 74 -24.76 -10.46 14.88
C THR A 74 -24.92 -9.57 13.63
N ARG A 75 -24.60 -10.09 12.44
CA ARG A 75 -24.60 -9.35 11.18
C ARG A 75 -25.58 -9.91 10.16
N THR A 76 -25.82 -9.17 9.09
CA THR A 76 -26.63 -9.64 7.98
C THR A 76 -25.99 -10.82 7.25
N SER A 77 -26.79 -11.62 6.55
CA SER A 77 -26.30 -12.73 5.73
C SER A 77 -25.25 -12.32 4.71
N ALA A 78 -25.30 -11.07 4.23
CA ALA A 78 -24.31 -10.52 3.34
C ALA A 78 -22.87 -10.60 3.89
N ALA A 79 -22.69 -10.33 5.19
CA ALA A 79 -21.37 -10.42 5.83
C ALA A 79 -20.83 -11.86 5.89
N SER A 80 -21.69 -12.86 6.03
CA SER A 80 -21.28 -14.27 6.09
C SER A 80 -21.07 -14.91 4.72
N THR A 81 -21.71 -14.38 3.65
CA THR A 81 -21.70 -14.97 2.30
C THR A 81 -20.72 -14.29 1.34
N GLN A 82 -20.08 -13.18 1.73
CA GLN A 82 -19.11 -12.48 0.91
C GLN A 82 -17.85 -13.32 0.62
N ALA A 83 -17.14 -13.00 -0.48
CA ALA A 83 -16.03 -13.81 -1.02
C ALA A 83 -14.65 -13.18 -0.77
N MET A 84 -14.38 -12.66 0.45
CA MET A 84 -13.09 -12.08 0.80
C MET A 84 -12.54 -12.53 2.17
N THR A 85 -12.85 -13.76 2.59
CA THR A 85 -12.31 -14.30 3.84
C THR A 85 -10.91 -14.88 3.65
N ILE A 86 -10.03 -14.65 4.62
CA ILE A 86 -8.71 -15.28 4.72
C ILE A 86 -8.84 -16.80 4.74
N ARG A 87 -9.86 -17.30 5.41
CA ARG A 87 -10.13 -18.74 5.54
C ARG A 87 -10.32 -19.42 4.19
N ASN A 88 -11.15 -18.86 3.29
CA ASN A 88 -11.67 -19.57 2.13
C ASN A 88 -11.24 -18.96 0.78
N HIS A 89 -10.91 -17.68 0.70
CA HIS A 89 -10.86 -16.95 -0.57
C HIS A 89 -9.48 -16.44 -1.00
N LEU A 90 -8.44 -16.62 -0.15
CA LEU A 90 -7.06 -16.39 -0.59
C LEU A 90 -6.63 -17.47 -1.57
N SER A 91 -6.25 -17.05 -2.78
CA SER A 91 -5.79 -17.93 -3.84
C SER A 91 -4.35 -18.43 -3.61
N SER A 92 -3.92 -19.42 -4.38
CA SER A 92 -2.52 -19.87 -4.37
C SER A 92 -1.53 -18.77 -4.75
N ASN A 93 -1.95 -17.78 -5.57
CA ASN A 93 -1.12 -16.62 -5.91
C ASN A 93 -1.03 -15.64 -4.73
N ASP A 94 -2.13 -15.39 -4.03
CA ASP A 94 -2.14 -14.55 -2.83
C ASP A 94 -1.24 -15.12 -1.74
N LEU A 95 -1.24 -16.44 -1.57
CA LEU A 95 -0.43 -17.16 -0.59
C LEU A 95 0.99 -17.49 -1.08
N LYS A 96 1.39 -17.06 -2.29
CA LYS A 96 2.72 -17.31 -2.89
C LYS A 96 3.06 -18.81 -2.99
N LEU A 97 2.04 -19.67 -3.10
CA LEU A 97 2.21 -21.11 -3.32
C LEU A 97 2.61 -21.46 -4.76
N ARG A 98 2.51 -20.46 -5.65
CA ARG A 98 2.97 -20.51 -7.04
C ARG A 98 3.99 -19.41 -7.30
N THR A 99 5.03 -19.73 -8.06
CA THR A 99 5.98 -18.73 -8.55
C THR A 99 5.31 -17.89 -9.66
N PRO A 100 5.41 -16.55 -9.62
CA PRO A 100 4.91 -15.70 -10.70
C PRO A 100 5.58 -16.02 -12.03
N GLY A 101 4.79 -16.03 -13.12
CA GLY A 101 5.28 -16.40 -14.45
C GLY A 101 6.03 -15.29 -15.19
N ASN A 102 6.03 -14.06 -14.67
CA ASN A 102 6.64 -12.88 -15.30
C ASN A 102 8.02 -12.51 -14.71
N LEU A 103 8.61 -13.38 -13.90
CA LEU A 103 9.93 -13.15 -13.30
C LEU A 103 11.05 -13.49 -14.30
N THR A 104 12.14 -12.71 -14.27
CA THR A 104 13.39 -13.11 -14.93
C THR A 104 13.98 -14.34 -14.23
N PRO A 105 14.90 -15.08 -14.86
CA PRO A 105 15.55 -16.22 -14.22
C PRO A 105 16.20 -15.88 -12.87
N GLU A 106 16.85 -14.73 -12.75
CA GLU A 106 17.45 -14.25 -11.51
C GLU A 106 16.40 -13.94 -10.43
N GLN A 107 15.32 -13.21 -10.81
CA GLN A 107 14.21 -12.91 -9.91
C GLN A 107 13.53 -14.19 -9.42
N LYS A 108 13.36 -15.17 -10.33
CA LYS A 108 12.79 -16.48 -10.01
C LYS A 108 13.67 -17.23 -9.01
N ALA A 109 14.99 -17.25 -9.20
CA ALA A 109 15.90 -17.90 -8.26
C ALA A 109 15.80 -17.30 -6.85
N LYS A 110 15.77 -15.97 -6.72
CA LYS A 110 15.57 -15.28 -5.43
C LYS A 110 14.23 -15.61 -4.81
N TRP A 111 13.16 -15.62 -5.62
CA TRP A 111 11.81 -15.96 -5.18
C TRP A 111 11.72 -17.40 -4.66
N ASP A 112 12.22 -18.36 -5.43
CA ASP A 112 12.17 -19.77 -5.08
C ASP A 112 12.99 -20.07 -3.83
N ALA A 113 14.15 -19.44 -3.66
CA ALA A 113 14.95 -19.53 -2.44
C ALA A 113 14.19 -19.02 -1.20
N ALA A 114 13.41 -17.93 -1.34
CA ALA A 114 12.66 -17.35 -0.23
C ALA A 114 11.36 -18.10 0.10
N TYR A 115 10.61 -18.54 -0.91
CA TYR A 115 9.28 -19.14 -0.72
C TYR A 115 9.27 -20.66 -0.79
N GLY A 116 10.20 -21.30 -1.50
CA GLY A 116 10.27 -22.74 -1.66
C GLY A 116 10.25 -23.49 -0.33
N PRO A 117 11.22 -23.27 0.57
CA PRO A 117 11.27 -23.96 1.88
C PRO A 117 10.01 -23.74 2.72
N LYS A 118 9.46 -22.51 2.72
CA LYS A 118 8.23 -22.17 3.44
C LYS A 118 7.00 -22.90 2.88
N ASN A 119 6.93 -23.05 1.57
CA ASN A 119 5.84 -23.75 0.90
C ASN A 119 5.94 -25.26 1.11
N ASP A 120 7.15 -25.82 1.13
CA ASP A 120 7.37 -27.24 1.43
C ASP A 120 7.02 -27.57 2.87
N ALA A 121 7.39 -26.71 3.82
CA ALA A 121 6.99 -26.85 5.22
C ALA A 121 5.46 -26.83 5.37
N PHE A 122 4.78 -25.89 4.69
CA PHE A 122 3.33 -25.81 4.68
C PHE A 122 2.67 -27.09 4.13
N ARG A 123 3.15 -27.61 3.00
CA ARG A 123 2.60 -28.84 2.39
C ARG A 123 2.77 -30.06 3.29
N LYS A 124 3.89 -30.15 4.01
CA LYS A 124 4.18 -31.23 4.96
C LYS A 124 3.32 -31.15 6.22
N ALA A 125 3.02 -29.93 6.68
CA ALA A 125 2.30 -29.69 7.92
C ALA A 125 0.83 -30.11 7.86
N LYS A 126 0.22 -30.20 6.68
CA LYS A 126 -1.22 -30.59 6.48
C LYS A 126 -2.17 -29.89 7.45
N LEU A 127 -1.99 -28.57 7.61
CA LEU A 127 -2.73 -27.76 8.56
C LEU A 127 -4.22 -27.73 8.23
N GLU A 128 -5.05 -27.75 9.29
CA GLU A 128 -6.51 -27.68 9.18
C GLU A 128 -7.10 -26.70 10.22
N GLY A 129 -8.37 -26.38 10.07
CA GLY A 129 -9.13 -25.60 11.04
C GLY A 129 -8.48 -24.26 11.39
N LYS A 130 -8.29 -23.99 12.68
CA LYS A 130 -7.75 -22.72 13.19
C LYS A 130 -6.27 -22.53 12.81
N GLU A 131 -5.49 -23.60 12.78
CA GLU A 131 -4.07 -23.54 12.43
C GLU A 131 -3.86 -23.16 10.96
N LEU A 132 -4.69 -23.66 10.06
CA LEU A 132 -4.67 -23.26 8.65
C LEU A 132 -5.02 -21.78 8.48
N VAL A 133 -6.02 -21.26 9.21
CA VAL A 133 -6.39 -19.84 9.17
C VAL A 133 -5.25 -18.97 9.70
N ARG A 134 -4.63 -19.34 10.81
CA ARG A 134 -3.46 -18.66 11.37
C ARG A 134 -2.31 -18.61 10.36
N TRP A 135 -1.98 -19.75 9.75
CA TRP A 135 -0.92 -19.80 8.74
C TRP A 135 -1.22 -18.90 7.55
N LYS A 136 -2.47 -18.93 7.03
CA LYS A 136 -2.90 -18.05 5.93
C LYS A 136 -2.78 -16.57 6.30
N TYR A 137 -3.22 -16.21 7.51
CA TYR A 137 -3.10 -14.85 8.03
C TYR A 137 -1.63 -14.41 8.10
N GLN A 138 -0.75 -15.21 8.73
CA GLN A 138 0.66 -14.89 8.85
C GLN A 138 1.33 -14.72 7.46
N ARG A 139 0.99 -15.56 6.51
CA ARG A 139 1.49 -15.45 5.14
C ARG A 139 1.01 -14.16 4.48
N TYR A 140 -0.27 -13.89 4.54
CA TYR A 140 -0.91 -12.72 3.96
C TYR A 140 -0.37 -11.42 4.54
N ILE A 141 -0.43 -11.28 5.87
CA ILE A 141 -0.05 -10.03 6.54
C ILE A 141 1.43 -9.69 6.37
N LYS A 142 2.32 -10.70 6.41
CA LYS A 142 3.75 -10.49 6.17
C LYS A 142 4.03 -10.04 4.75
N ASP A 143 3.38 -10.62 3.75
CA ASP A 143 3.55 -10.23 2.36
C ASP A 143 2.98 -8.81 2.10
N TYR A 144 1.86 -8.45 2.73
CA TYR A 144 1.33 -7.09 2.75
C TYR A 144 2.35 -6.09 3.33
N LEU A 145 2.85 -6.37 4.52
CA LEU A 145 3.84 -5.50 5.19
C LEU A 145 5.17 -5.40 4.43
N ARG A 146 5.57 -6.44 3.71
CA ARG A 146 6.74 -6.40 2.80
C ARG A 146 6.55 -5.41 1.66
N CYS A 147 5.34 -5.35 1.11
CA CYS A 147 5.00 -4.35 0.09
C CYS A 147 4.97 -2.94 0.67
N VAL A 148 4.41 -2.76 1.87
CA VAL A 148 4.44 -1.47 2.58
C VAL A 148 5.86 -1.00 2.85
N ALA A 149 6.76 -1.91 3.30
CA ALA A 149 8.16 -1.57 3.54
C ALA A 149 8.89 -1.08 2.27
N ALA A 150 8.50 -1.57 1.10
CA ALA A 150 9.05 -1.08 -0.16
C ALA A 150 8.54 0.33 -0.52
N VAL A 151 7.27 0.61 -0.24
CA VAL A 151 6.71 1.96 -0.41
C VAL A 151 7.36 2.95 0.55
N ASP A 152 7.53 2.55 1.81
CA ASP A 152 8.20 3.36 2.85
C ASP A 152 9.63 3.74 2.47
N ASP A 153 10.42 2.76 2.00
CA ASP A 153 11.77 3.01 1.48
C ASP A 153 11.76 3.99 0.27
N GLY A 154 10.77 3.87 -0.63
CA GLY A 154 10.60 4.77 -1.77
C GLY A 154 10.26 6.20 -1.36
N ILE A 155 9.32 6.35 -0.40
CA ILE A 155 8.98 7.65 0.19
C ILE A 155 10.20 8.26 0.85
N GLY A 156 10.96 7.47 1.61
CA GLY A 156 12.21 7.91 2.25
C GLY A 156 13.20 8.49 1.24
N GLN A 157 13.34 7.89 0.06
CA GLN A 157 14.21 8.41 -1.01
C GLN A 157 13.70 9.74 -1.57
N ILE A 158 12.38 9.89 -1.77
CA ILE A 158 11.78 11.15 -2.25
C ILE A 158 11.98 12.26 -1.22
N LEU A 159 11.70 11.99 0.06
CA LEU A 159 11.90 12.96 1.14
C LEU A 159 13.36 13.40 1.25
N LYS A 160 14.30 12.44 1.20
CA LYS A 160 15.73 12.72 1.20
C LYS A 160 16.13 13.62 0.04
N TYR A 161 15.63 13.39 -1.17
CA TYR A 161 15.87 14.25 -2.31
C TYR A 161 15.38 15.68 -2.07
N LEU A 162 14.17 15.85 -1.54
CA LEU A 162 13.64 17.19 -1.23
C LEU A 162 14.51 17.94 -0.22
N ASP A 163 15.06 17.23 0.78
CA ASP A 163 15.95 17.82 1.78
C ASP A 163 17.31 18.19 1.15
N GLU A 164 17.92 17.31 0.34
CA GLU A 164 19.22 17.53 -0.29
C GLU A 164 19.20 18.68 -1.32
N GLU A 165 18.08 18.89 -2.00
CA GLU A 165 17.91 19.97 -2.99
C GLU A 165 17.31 21.26 -2.40
N ASN A 166 17.19 21.35 -1.08
CA ASN A 166 16.60 22.51 -0.37
C ASN A 166 15.16 22.84 -0.81
N LEU A 167 14.41 21.84 -1.26
CA LEU A 167 12.99 21.97 -1.65
C LEU A 167 12.04 21.72 -0.48
N ALA A 168 12.51 21.07 0.57
CA ALA A 168 11.68 20.56 1.64
C ALA A 168 10.86 21.62 2.37
N ASP A 169 11.45 22.81 2.61
CA ASP A 169 10.80 23.89 3.35
C ASP A 169 9.70 24.61 2.52
N ASN A 170 9.73 24.47 1.20
CA ASN A 170 8.74 25.05 0.29
C ASN A 170 7.92 23.97 -0.45
N THR A 171 7.78 22.79 0.14
CA THR A 171 7.01 21.69 -0.45
C THR A 171 6.03 21.13 0.56
N ILE A 172 4.75 21.07 0.18
CA ILE A 172 3.73 20.32 0.92
C ILE A 172 3.86 18.86 0.50
N VAL A 173 4.07 17.98 1.49
CA VAL A 173 4.10 16.54 1.26
C VAL A 173 2.86 15.92 1.90
N ILE A 174 2.09 15.20 1.09
CA ILE A 174 0.88 14.50 1.53
C ILE A 174 1.05 13.01 1.25
N TYR A 175 0.89 12.19 2.28
CA TYR A 175 0.77 10.74 2.16
C TYR A 175 -0.65 10.31 2.46
N SER A 176 -1.26 9.60 1.52
CA SER A 176 -2.61 9.07 1.69
C SER A 176 -2.82 7.81 0.84
N SER A 177 -4.03 7.28 0.85
CA SER A 177 -4.50 6.19 0.02
C SER A 177 -5.88 6.52 -0.54
N ASP A 178 -6.28 5.84 -1.61
CA ASP A 178 -7.64 5.93 -2.18
C ASP A 178 -8.69 5.30 -1.25
N GLN A 179 -8.26 4.39 -0.35
CA GLN A 179 -9.14 3.66 0.58
C GLN A 179 -8.34 2.98 1.70
N GLY A 180 -9.05 2.54 2.74
CA GLY A 180 -8.52 1.64 3.76
C GLY A 180 -8.42 0.18 3.29
N PHE A 181 -8.13 -0.76 4.21
CA PHE A 181 -7.92 -2.16 3.87
C PHE A 181 -8.14 -3.08 5.07
N TYR A 182 -8.81 -4.22 4.88
CA TYR A 182 -8.93 -5.25 5.92
C TYR A 182 -7.63 -6.04 6.04
N LEU A 183 -7.04 -6.01 7.20
CA LEU A 183 -5.79 -6.70 7.52
C LEU A 183 -6.00 -7.91 8.43
N GLY A 184 -7.13 -8.58 8.27
CA GLY A 184 -7.55 -9.73 9.08
C GLY A 184 -8.75 -9.45 9.96
N ASP A 185 -9.10 -8.19 10.17
CA ASP A 185 -10.31 -7.79 10.88
C ASP A 185 -11.53 -8.44 10.23
N HIS A 186 -12.47 -8.91 11.04
CA HIS A 186 -13.64 -9.69 10.61
C HIS A 186 -13.30 -10.96 9.83
N GLY A 187 -12.05 -11.45 9.89
CA GLY A 187 -11.56 -12.55 9.08
C GLY A 187 -11.36 -12.23 7.61
N TRP A 188 -11.36 -10.96 7.24
CA TRP A 188 -11.37 -10.49 5.85
C TRP A 188 -10.00 -9.97 5.38
N TYR A 189 -9.87 -9.89 4.06
CA TYR A 189 -8.84 -9.15 3.32
C TYR A 189 -9.51 -8.29 2.24
N ASP A 190 -8.78 -7.39 1.57
CA ASP A 190 -9.33 -6.48 0.56
C ASP A 190 -10.15 -5.32 1.21
N LYS A 191 -11.10 -4.67 0.51
CA LYS A 191 -11.69 -3.37 0.84
C LYS A 191 -13.10 -3.18 0.29
N ARG A 192 -13.93 -4.23 0.29
CA ARG A 192 -15.22 -4.25 -0.46
C ARG A 192 -16.44 -3.83 0.37
N TRP A 193 -16.28 -3.64 1.67
CA TRP A 193 -17.36 -3.35 2.59
C TRP A 193 -17.14 -2.04 3.31
N MET A 194 -18.23 -1.31 3.59
CA MET A 194 -18.20 0.00 4.26
C MET A 194 -18.07 -0.15 5.79
N TYR A 195 -17.00 -0.82 6.25
CA TYR A 195 -16.58 -0.79 7.64
C TYR A 195 -15.39 0.16 7.81
N GLU A 196 -15.05 0.49 9.06
CA GLU A 196 -13.98 1.42 9.42
C GLU A 196 -12.67 1.08 8.71
N GLU A 197 -12.29 -0.19 8.66
CA GLU A 197 -11.04 -0.66 8.06
C GLU A 197 -10.94 -0.37 6.55
N SER A 198 -12.09 -0.31 5.88
CA SER A 198 -12.15 0.01 4.44
C SER A 198 -12.30 1.50 4.16
N LEU A 199 -12.99 2.23 5.05
CA LEU A 199 -13.24 3.66 4.88
C LEU A 199 -12.11 4.53 5.41
N ARG A 200 -11.43 4.09 6.48
CA ARG A 200 -10.37 4.85 7.13
C ARG A 200 -9.04 4.60 6.45
N MET A 201 -8.56 5.59 5.73
CA MET A 201 -7.23 5.60 5.13
C MET A 201 -6.28 6.52 5.92
N PRO A 202 -4.96 6.31 5.83
CA PRO A 202 -4.01 7.24 6.41
C PRO A 202 -4.06 8.60 5.70
N LEU A 203 -3.90 9.67 6.46
CA LEU A 203 -3.61 11.00 5.94
C LEU A 203 -2.51 11.62 6.80
N ILE A 204 -1.36 11.84 6.21
CA ILE A 204 -0.21 12.49 6.84
C ILE A 204 0.17 13.67 5.98
N VAL A 205 0.25 14.86 6.60
CA VAL A 205 0.61 16.09 5.90
C VAL A 205 1.82 16.74 6.56
N ARG A 206 2.85 17.04 5.77
CA ARG A 206 3.95 17.92 6.15
C ARG A 206 3.83 19.22 5.39
N TRP A 207 3.64 20.32 6.09
CA TRP A 207 3.58 21.67 5.52
C TRP A 207 4.40 22.63 6.42
N PRO A 208 5.68 22.80 6.12
CA PRO A 208 6.56 23.64 6.94
C PRO A 208 6.04 25.07 7.06
N GLY A 209 6.15 25.63 8.26
CA GLY A 209 5.67 26.99 8.55
C GLY A 209 4.16 27.15 8.74
N VAL A 210 3.35 26.16 8.33
CA VAL A 210 1.87 26.20 8.41
C VAL A 210 1.35 25.15 9.39
N ILE A 211 1.77 23.89 9.28
CA ILE A 211 1.33 22.80 10.15
C ILE A 211 2.40 22.54 11.23
N LYS A 212 1.98 22.60 12.49
CA LYS A 212 2.86 22.28 13.62
C LYS A 212 3.22 20.78 13.61
N PRO A 213 4.52 20.41 13.72
CA PRO A 213 4.93 19.01 13.81
C PRO A 213 4.25 18.26 14.98
N GLY A 214 3.90 16.99 14.74
CA GLY A 214 3.27 16.12 15.74
C GLY A 214 1.81 16.45 16.06
N GLY A 215 1.18 17.35 15.31
CA GLY A 215 -0.25 17.62 15.42
C GLY A 215 -1.10 16.43 15.02
N VAL A 216 -2.24 16.23 15.69
CA VAL A 216 -3.26 15.24 15.32
C VAL A 216 -4.56 15.98 15.11
N ASP A 217 -5.07 15.91 13.89
CA ASP A 217 -6.41 16.41 13.55
C ASP A 217 -7.42 15.24 13.61
N ARG A 218 -8.63 15.53 14.09
CA ARG A 218 -9.72 14.55 14.23
C ARG A 218 -10.96 14.90 13.41
N HIS A 219 -10.86 15.90 12.56
CA HIS A 219 -11.93 16.23 11.63
C HIS A 219 -12.07 15.13 10.57
N LEU A 220 -13.27 14.99 10.04
CA LEU A 220 -13.51 14.10 8.91
C LEU A 220 -12.98 14.77 7.64
N VAL A 221 -12.09 14.05 6.96
CA VAL A 221 -11.52 14.41 5.67
C VAL A 221 -11.90 13.33 4.65
N GLN A 222 -12.22 13.73 3.45
CA GLN A 222 -12.56 12.83 2.36
C GLN A 222 -11.62 13.03 1.17
N ASN A 223 -11.53 12.05 0.28
CA ASN A 223 -10.74 12.19 -0.95
C ASN A 223 -11.24 13.32 -1.86
N LEU A 224 -12.51 13.73 -1.71
CA LEU A 224 -13.08 14.87 -2.40
C LEU A 224 -12.43 16.21 -2.02
N ASP A 225 -11.84 16.29 -0.82
CA ASP A 225 -11.31 17.54 -0.27
C ASP A 225 -9.93 17.89 -0.83
N TYR A 226 -9.20 16.91 -1.37
CA TYR A 226 -7.83 17.15 -1.87
C TYR A 226 -7.77 18.13 -3.03
N ALA A 227 -8.66 17.98 -4.00
CA ALA A 227 -8.62 18.83 -5.20
C ALA A 227 -8.88 20.31 -4.87
N GLN A 228 -9.87 20.59 -4.02
CA GLN A 228 -10.16 21.95 -3.56
C GLN A 228 -9.02 22.52 -2.74
N THR A 229 -8.43 21.71 -1.85
CA THR A 229 -7.26 22.13 -1.06
C THR A 229 -6.07 22.47 -1.96
N PHE A 230 -5.84 21.71 -3.03
CA PHE A 230 -4.75 22.00 -3.98
C PHE A 230 -5.00 23.31 -4.75
N LEU A 231 -6.24 23.58 -5.17
CA LEU A 231 -6.60 24.84 -5.82
C LEU A 231 -6.43 26.03 -4.87
N ASP A 232 -6.93 25.92 -3.64
CA ASP A 232 -6.82 26.95 -2.62
C ASP A 232 -5.34 27.28 -2.29
N VAL A 233 -4.52 26.26 -2.08
CA VAL A 233 -3.06 26.43 -1.88
C VAL A 233 -2.38 27.10 -3.08
N ALA A 234 -2.85 26.84 -4.30
CA ALA A 234 -2.33 27.45 -5.51
C ALA A 234 -2.86 28.86 -5.77
N GLY A 235 -3.79 29.36 -4.92
CA GLY A 235 -4.45 30.67 -5.10
C GLY A 235 -5.40 30.70 -6.30
N ILE A 236 -5.97 29.52 -6.67
CA ILE A 236 -6.92 29.37 -7.78
C ILE A 236 -8.33 29.25 -7.20
N ASP A 237 -9.28 29.98 -7.78
CA ASP A 237 -10.69 29.90 -7.39
C ASP A 237 -11.22 28.47 -7.51
N ILE A 238 -11.88 27.99 -6.48
CA ILE A 238 -12.50 26.66 -6.44
C ILE A 238 -13.82 26.73 -7.24
N PRO A 239 -14.00 25.90 -8.29
CA PRO A 239 -15.26 25.84 -9.05
C PRO A 239 -16.48 25.47 -8.16
N ASP A 240 -17.61 26.13 -8.36
CA ASP A 240 -18.82 25.97 -7.56
C ASP A 240 -19.43 24.56 -7.63
N ASP A 241 -19.13 23.77 -8.67
CA ASP A 241 -19.61 22.40 -8.87
C ASP A 241 -18.77 21.34 -8.15
N MET A 242 -17.66 21.70 -7.52
CA MET A 242 -16.85 20.80 -6.72
C MET A 242 -17.47 20.55 -5.34
N GLN A 243 -17.59 19.29 -4.94
CA GLN A 243 -18.32 18.88 -3.73
C GLN A 243 -17.47 18.85 -2.45
N GLY A 244 -16.15 18.79 -2.54
CA GLY A 244 -15.25 18.80 -1.38
C GLY A 244 -15.07 20.19 -0.79
N ARG A 245 -14.25 20.27 0.25
CA ARG A 245 -13.88 21.51 0.94
C ARG A 245 -12.36 21.61 1.07
N SER A 246 -11.82 22.82 1.02
CA SER A 246 -10.44 23.09 1.42
C SER A 246 -10.31 23.15 2.93
#